data_1604a87e5d80a311b1dd5eb5192bd7fc
#
_entry.id   1604a87e5d80a311b1dd5eb5192bd7fc
#
_cell.length_a   1.000
_cell.length_b   1.000
_cell.length_c   1.000
_cell.angle_alpha   90.00
_cell.angle_beta   90.00
_cell.angle_gamma   90.00
#
_symmetry.space_group_name_H-M   'P 1'
#
loop_
_entity.id
_entity.type
_entity.pdbx_description
1 polymer ?
#
loop_
_entity_poly.entity_id
_entity_poly.type
_entity_poly.pdbx_seq_one_letter_code
_entity_poly.pdbx_strand_id
1 'polypeptide(L)'
;MKKVYESVIARDPNQPEFHQAVEEVLESLVPVIQEHPEYLPVVESMVEAERIIQFRVPWFDDSGKLHVNRGFRIQMNSAIGPYKGGLRFHPTVNQSILKFLAFEQVFKNSLTGLPMGGGKGGSDFDPKGKTDAEVMLSLIHI
;
A
#
# COMPACT_ATOMS: atom_id res chain seq x y z
N MET A 1 -21.55 2.62 4.97
CA MET A 1 -20.53 1.65 4.55
C MET A 1 -20.67 1.25 3.07
N LYS A 2 -21.82 0.71 2.59
CA LYS A 2 -21.99 0.28 1.19
C LYS A 2 -21.63 1.36 0.16
N LYS A 3 -22.08 2.60 0.33
CA LYS A 3 -21.74 3.72 -0.55
C LYS A 3 -20.24 4.04 -0.59
N VAL A 4 -19.53 3.87 0.54
CA VAL A 4 -18.09 4.06 0.61
C VAL A 4 -17.40 3.01 -0.25
N TYR A 5 -17.78 1.74 -0.10
CA TYR A 5 -17.25 0.65 -0.92
C TYR A 5 -17.50 0.84 -2.42
N GLU A 6 -18.74 1.16 -2.79
CA GLU A 6 -19.10 1.45 -4.19
C GLU A 6 -18.27 2.61 -4.77
N SER A 7 -17.97 3.64 -3.97
CA SER A 7 -17.13 4.76 -4.41
C SER A 7 -15.66 4.34 -4.64
N VAL A 8 -15.16 3.42 -3.82
CA VAL A 8 -13.80 2.87 -4.00
C VAL A 8 -13.71 2.07 -5.30
N ILE A 9 -14.67 1.17 -5.56
CA ILE A 9 -14.71 0.39 -6.80
C ILE A 9 -14.81 1.31 -8.03
N ALA A 10 -15.66 2.32 -7.98
CA ALA A 10 -15.85 3.25 -9.10
C ALA A 10 -14.60 4.06 -9.42
N ARG A 11 -13.82 4.40 -8.38
CA ARG A 11 -12.60 5.21 -8.49
C ARG A 11 -11.40 4.39 -8.98
N ASP A 12 -11.29 3.15 -8.51
CA ASP A 12 -10.17 2.24 -8.76
C ASP A 12 -10.63 0.88 -9.32
N PRO A 13 -11.27 0.82 -10.48
CA PRO A 13 -11.98 -0.39 -10.95
C PRO A 13 -11.07 -1.62 -11.17
N ASN A 14 -9.76 -1.43 -11.32
CA ASN A 14 -8.79 -2.49 -11.60
C ASN A 14 -7.89 -2.82 -10.39
N GLN A 15 -8.43 -2.70 -9.16
CA GLN A 15 -7.67 -2.94 -7.92
C GLN A 15 -8.35 -3.98 -7.01
N PRO A 16 -8.52 -5.24 -7.46
CA PRO A 16 -9.31 -6.24 -6.74
C PRO A 16 -8.77 -6.56 -5.35
N GLU A 17 -7.45 -6.62 -5.15
CA GLU A 17 -6.86 -6.90 -3.84
C GLU A 17 -7.14 -5.77 -2.85
N PHE A 18 -7.12 -4.53 -3.34
CA PHE A 18 -7.49 -3.37 -2.52
C PHE A 18 -8.98 -3.35 -2.19
N HIS A 19 -9.85 -3.69 -3.16
CA HIS A 19 -11.30 -3.78 -2.92
C HIS A 19 -11.63 -4.78 -1.82
N GLN A 20 -11.02 -5.97 -1.85
CA GLN A 20 -11.24 -6.99 -0.83
C GLN A 20 -10.82 -6.51 0.56
N ALA A 21 -9.64 -5.89 0.68
CA ALA A 21 -9.17 -5.38 1.97
C ALA A 21 -10.07 -4.26 2.51
N VAL A 22 -10.57 -3.38 1.64
CA VAL A 22 -11.51 -2.33 2.03
C VAL A 22 -12.83 -2.94 2.50
N GLU A 23 -13.38 -3.93 1.79
CA GLU A 23 -14.63 -4.60 2.15
C GLU A 23 -14.53 -5.20 3.55
N GLU A 24 -13.50 -6.01 3.82
CA GLU A 24 -13.26 -6.67 5.11
C GLU A 24 -13.16 -5.66 6.27
N VAL A 25 -12.43 -4.57 6.07
CA VAL A 25 -12.30 -3.52 7.09
C VAL A 25 -13.62 -2.78 7.28
N LEU A 26 -14.30 -2.39 6.21
CA LEU A 26 -15.59 -1.70 6.30
C LEU A 26 -16.64 -2.54 7.03
N GLU A 27 -16.68 -3.86 6.79
CA GLU A 27 -17.58 -4.78 7.50
C GLU A 27 -17.27 -4.80 9.00
N SER A 28 -16.00 -4.85 9.37
CA SER A 28 -15.56 -4.86 10.77
C SER A 28 -15.88 -3.54 11.51
N LEU A 29 -15.95 -2.42 10.78
CA LEU A 29 -16.27 -1.11 11.33
C LEU A 29 -17.77 -0.81 11.43
N VAL A 30 -18.64 -1.65 10.86
CA VAL A 30 -20.11 -1.42 10.90
C VAL A 30 -20.62 -1.17 12.31
N PRO A 31 -20.31 -1.97 13.36
CA PRO A 31 -20.81 -1.73 14.71
C PRO A 31 -20.37 -0.36 15.26
N VAL A 32 -19.11 0.04 14.97
CA VAL A 32 -18.57 1.33 15.44
C VAL A 32 -19.31 2.49 14.79
N ILE A 33 -19.58 2.40 13.48
CA ILE A 33 -20.30 3.48 12.76
C ILE A 33 -21.79 3.53 13.13
N GLN A 34 -22.38 2.40 13.54
CA GLN A 34 -23.75 2.40 14.07
C GLN A 34 -23.84 3.13 15.41
N GLU A 35 -22.83 2.98 16.27
CA GLU A 35 -22.75 3.68 17.55
C GLU A 35 -22.28 5.14 17.40
N HIS A 36 -21.38 5.39 16.43
CA HIS A 36 -20.73 6.67 16.16
C HIS A 36 -20.88 7.09 14.69
N PRO A 37 -22.07 7.47 14.22
CA PRO A 37 -22.30 7.85 12.82
C PRO A 37 -21.48 9.06 12.36
N GLU A 38 -21.04 9.90 13.27
CA GLU A 38 -20.17 11.05 13.02
C GLU A 38 -18.77 10.66 12.49
N TYR A 39 -18.36 9.37 12.64
CA TYR A 39 -17.08 8.89 12.10
C TYR A 39 -17.16 8.48 10.62
N LEU A 40 -18.33 8.42 10.02
CA LEU A 40 -18.47 8.01 8.62
C LEU A 40 -17.62 8.85 7.64
N PRO A 41 -17.55 10.19 7.74
CA PRO A 41 -16.67 11.00 6.87
C PRO A 41 -15.18 10.67 7.05
N VAL A 42 -14.76 10.26 8.26
CA VAL A 42 -13.38 9.82 8.51
C VAL A 42 -13.10 8.53 7.74
N VAL A 43 -14.00 7.56 7.78
CA VAL A 43 -13.88 6.30 7.04
C VAL A 43 -13.84 6.56 5.53
N GLU A 44 -14.67 7.47 5.01
CA GLU A 44 -14.63 7.89 3.60
C GLU A 44 -13.27 8.46 3.18
N SER A 45 -12.61 9.21 4.06
CA SER A 45 -11.27 9.74 3.84
C SER A 45 -10.20 8.64 3.92
N MET A 46 -10.32 7.70 4.85
CA MET A 46 -9.31 6.66 5.11
C MET A 46 -9.15 5.65 3.98
N VAL A 47 -10.18 5.44 3.15
CA VAL A 47 -10.10 4.53 2.00
C VAL A 47 -9.37 5.13 0.79
N GLU A 48 -8.93 6.39 0.87
CA GLU A 48 -8.12 7.04 -0.15
C GLU A 48 -6.70 7.28 0.35
N ALA A 49 -5.69 6.97 -0.49
CA ALA A 49 -4.30 7.21 -0.15
C ALA A 49 -3.99 8.72 -0.20
N GLU A 50 -3.26 9.23 0.78
CA GLU A 50 -2.80 10.63 0.76
C GLU A 50 -1.84 10.90 -0.41
N ARG A 51 -1.00 9.89 -0.78
CA ARG A 51 -0.07 10.02 -1.89
C ARG A 51 0.38 8.67 -2.40
N ILE A 52 0.43 8.54 -3.74
CA ILE A 52 0.98 7.37 -4.43
C ILE A 52 2.13 7.85 -5.32
N ILE A 53 3.30 7.22 -5.19
CA ILE A 53 4.46 7.47 -6.01
C ILE A 53 4.79 6.17 -6.74
N GLN A 54 4.76 6.20 -8.07
CA GLN A 54 5.24 5.14 -8.95
C GLN A 54 6.46 5.66 -9.70
N PHE A 55 7.51 4.86 -9.80
CA PHE A 55 8.75 5.25 -10.46
C PHE A 55 9.42 4.08 -11.15
N ARG A 56 10.26 4.40 -12.13
CA ARG A 56 11.08 3.45 -12.86
C ARG A 56 12.34 3.09 -12.05
N VAL A 57 12.68 1.80 -12.01
CA VAL A 57 13.87 1.24 -11.34
C VAL A 57 14.74 0.55 -12.40
N PRO A 58 15.67 1.26 -13.06
CA PRO A 58 16.63 0.65 -13.98
C PRO A 58 17.81 0.09 -13.19
N TRP A 59 18.27 -1.11 -13.54
CA TRP A 59 19.45 -1.73 -12.94
C TRP A 59 20.12 -2.67 -13.93
N PHE A 60 21.43 -2.92 -13.73
CA PHE A 60 22.18 -3.86 -14.53
C PHE A 60 22.44 -5.14 -13.72
N ASP A 61 22.26 -6.30 -14.37
CA ASP A 61 22.68 -7.56 -13.78
C ASP A 61 24.19 -7.77 -13.89
N ASP A 62 24.70 -8.83 -13.25
CA ASP A 62 26.13 -9.16 -13.25
C ASP A 62 26.70 -9.46 -14.65
N SER A 63 25.85 -9.72 -15.65
CA SER A 63 26.23 -9.87 -17.05
C SER A 63 26.30 -8.52 -17.82
N GLY A 64 25.92 -7.42 -17.18
CA GLY A 64 25.83 -6.10 -17.80
C GLY A 64 24.56 -5.85 -18.59
N LYS A 65 23.54 -6.70 -18.48
CA LYS A 65 22.24 -6.52 -19.14
C LYS A 65 21.36 -5.57 -18.33
N LEU A 66 20.78 -4.59 -19.01
CA LEU A 66 19.82 -3.65 -18.42
C LEU A 66 18.47 -4.32 -18.15
N HIS A 67 17.97 -4.15 -16.95
CA HIS A 67 16.61 -4.49 -16.52
C HIS A 67 15.87 -3.23 -16.07
N VAL A 68 14.56 -3.24 -16.18
CA VAL A 68 13.70 -2.11 -15.74
C VAL A 68 12.53 -2.67 -14.97
N ASN A 69 12.45 -2.34 -13.70
CA ASN A 69 11.34 -2.65 -12.82
C ASN A 69 10.53 -1.40 -12.47
N ARG A 70 9.39 -1.60 -11.82
CA ARG A 70 8.57 -0.54 -11.24
C ARG A 70 8.74 -0.54 -9.73
N GLY A 71 9.00 0.63 -9.18
CA GLY A 71 8.96 0.89 -7.76
C GLY A 71 7.69 1.65 -7.38
N PHE A 72 7.20 1.39 -6.17
CA PHE A 72 6.01 2.03 -5.63
C PHE A 72 6.24 2.45 -4.19
N ARG A 73 5.68 3.58 -3.81
CA ARG A 73 5.52 4.00 -2.43
C ARG A 73 4.10 4.51 -2.23
N ILE A 74 3.33 3.81 -1.41
CA ILE A 74 2.00 4.22 -1.01
C ILE A 74 2.10 4.87 0.37
N GLN A 75 1.75 6.13 0.45
CA GLN A 75 1.60 6.93 1.66
C GLN A 75 0.10 6.99 1.96
N MET A 76 -0.36 6.07 2.82
CA MET A 76 -1.80 5.86 2.97
C MET A 76 -2.44 6.85 3.93
N ASN A 77 -1.86 7.00 5.12
CA ASN A 77 -2.42 7.90 6.13
C ASN A 77 -1.34 8.33 7.11
N SER A 78 -1.29 9.63 7.42
CA SER A 78 -0.35 10.25 8.34
C SER A 78 -0.98 10.88 9.58
N ALA A 79 -2.28 10.65 9.82
CA ALA A 79 -3.04 11.32 10.88
C ALA A 79 -2.46 11.11 12.29
N ILE A 80 -1.85 9.96 12.55
CA ILE A 80 -1.26 9.63 13.87
C ILE A 80 0.27 9.63 13.88
N GLY A 81 0.91 9.94 12.75
CA GLY A 81 2.37 10.02 12.65
C GLY A 81 2.90 9.74 11.25
N PRO A 82 4.23 9.69 11.06
CA PRO A 82 4.85 9.49 9.76
C PRO A 82 4.45 8.13 9.15
N TYR A 83 4.43 8.07 7.83
CA TYR A 83 4.12 6.82 7.11
C TYR A 83 5.16 5.74 7.44
N LYS A 84 4.71 4.65 8.04
CA LYS A 84 5.54 3.52 8.45
C LYS A 84 4.99 2.23 7.86
N GLY A 85 5.87 1.42 7.29
CA GLY A 85 5.56 0.11 6.73
C GLY A 85 6.79 -0.52 6.10
N GLY A 86 6.70 -1.80 5.73
CA GLY A 86 7.79 -2.55 5.12
C GLY A 86 7.93 -2.35 3.61
N LEU A 87 8.88 -3.09 3.02
CA LEU A 87 9.06 -3.23 1.58
C LEU A 87 8.63 -4.64 1.14
N ARG A 88 8.04 -4.75 -0.05
CA ARG A 88 7.71 -6.02 -0.70
C ARG A 88 8.37 -6.10 -2.07
N PHE A 89 9.16 -7.16 -2.29
CA PHE A 89 9.76 -7.49 -3.57
C PHE A 89 9.18 -8.82 -4.06
N HIS A 90 8.45 -8.76 -5.16
CA HIS A 90 7.88 -9.95 -5.81
C HIS A 90 7.40 -9.58 -7.22
N PRO A 91 7.54 -10.48 -8.23
CA PRO A 91 7.11 -10.18 -9.60
C PRO A 91 5.63 -9.78 -9.75
N THR A 92 4.78 -10.19 -8.81
CA THR A 92 3.34 -9.84 -8.81
C THR A 92 3.03 -8.48 -8.22
N VAL A 93 4.02 -7.77 -7.66
CA VAL A 93 3.80 -6.45 -7.05
C VAL A 93 3.26 -5.47 -8.08
N ASN A 94 2.15 -4.86 -7.73
CA ASN A 94 1.49 -3.80 -8.48
C ASN A 94 0.90 -2.76 -7.50
N GLN A 95 0.27 -1.73 -8.03
CA GLN A 95 -0.30 -0.67 -7.21
C GLN A 95 -1.43 -1.18 -6.30
N SER A 96 -2.30 -2.08 -6.78
CA SER A 96 -3.40 -2.66 -6.00
C SER A 96 -2.88 -3.39 -4.77
N ILE A 97 -1.89 -4.28 -4.97
CA ILE A 97 -1.25 -5.05 -3.89
C ILE A 97 -0.61 -4.13 -2.86
N LEU A 98 0.13 -3.10 -3.29
CA LEU A 98 0.76 -2.19 -2.33
C LEU A 98 -0.24 -1.25 -1.66
N LYS A 99 -1.34 -0.91 -2.34
CA LYS A 99 -2.41 -0.09 -1.77
C LYS A 99 -3.15 -0.84 -0.66
N PHE A 100 -3.50 -2.12 -0.87
CA PHE A 100 -4.11 -2.92 0.20
C PHE A 100 -3.19 -3.11 1.39
N LEU A 101 -1.90 -3.42 1.14
CA LEU A 101 -0.91 -3.58 2.22
C LEU A 101 -0.68 -2.28 3.01
N ALA A 102 -0.72 -1.13 2.34
CA ALA A 102 -0.60 0.17 3.01
C ALA A 102 -1.85 0.50 3.83
N PHE A 103 -3.03 0.16 3.33
CA PHE A 103 -4.31 0.34 4.00
C PHE A 103 -4.39 -0.48 5.28
N GLU A 104 -4.10 -1.79 5.22
CA GLU A 104 -4.01 -2.64 6.41
C GLU A 104 -2.96 -2.15 7.41
N GLN A 105 -1.84 -1.61 6.91
CA GLN A 105 -0.76 -1.10 7.76
C GLN A 105 -1.20 0.07 8.62
N VAL A 106 -2.16 0.90 8.17
CA VAL A 106 -2.75 1.99 8.97
C VAL A 106 -3.36 1.42 10.25
N PHE A 107 -4.19 0.39 10.13
CA PHE A 107 -4.86 -0.24 11.28
C PHE A 107 -3.86 -0.98 12.18
N LYS A 108 -2.92 -1.74 11.60
CA LYS A 108 -1.87 -2.41 12.38
C LYS A 108 -1.08 -1.43 13.23
N ASN A 109 -0.68 -0.31 12.65
CA ASN A 109 0.11 0.69 13.36
C ASN A 109 -0.70 1.40 14.45
N SER A 110 -1.99 1.68 14.20
CA SER A 110 -2.87 2.31 15.19
C SER A 110 -3.02 1.48 16.47
N LEU A 111 -2.99 0.16 16.35
CA LEU A 111 -3.10 -0.77 17.48
C LEU A 111 -1.81 -0.86 18.34
N THR A 112 -0.69 -0.32 17.87
CA THR A 112 0.56 -0.34 18.64
C THR A 112 0.62 0.71 19.73
N GLY A 113 -0.23 1.73 19.70
CA GLY A 113 -0.16 2.90 20.56
C GLY A 113 0.99 3.86 20.26
N LEU A 114 1.80 3.59 19.22
CA LEU A 114 2.89 4.44 18.78
C LEU A 114 2.41 5.48 17.75
N PRO A 115 3.04 6.67 17.68
CA PRO A 115 2.66 7.71 16.73
C PRO A 115 3.17 7.40 15.32
N MET A 116 2.60 6.38 14.69
CA MET A 116 2.97 5.90 13.37
C MET A 116 1.75 5.85 12.46
N GLY A 117 1.83 6.53 11.33
CA GLY A 117 0.89 6.38 10.22
C GLY A 117 1.13 5.10 9.41
N GLY A 118 0.40 4.92 8.33
CA GLY A 118 0.48 3.74 7.47
C GLY A 118 1.02 4.05 6.08
N GLY A 119 1.94 3.21 5.61
CA GLY A 119 2.47 3.26 4.26
C GLY A 119 3.11 1.95 3.86
N LYS A 120 3.35 1.77 2.56
CA LYS A 120 3.98 0.57 2.01
C LYS A 120 4.82 0.92 0.79
N GLY A 121 5.99 0.31 0.71
CA GLY A 121 6.85 0.36 -0.47
C GLY A 121 7.01 -1.01 -1.10
N GLY A 122 7.49 -1.06 -2.33
CA GLY A 122 7.82 -2.30 -3.01
C GLY A 122 8.11 -2.15 -4.48
N SER A 123 8.46 -3.26 -5.09
CA SER A 123 8.78 -3.35 -6.52
C SER A 123 8.39 -4.72 -7.07
N ASP A 124 8.12 -4.79 -8.37
CA ASP A 124 7.94 -6.03 -9.13
C ASP A 124 9.27 -6.77 -9.39
N PHE A 125 10.36 -6.34 -8.77
CA PHE A 125 11.65 -7.02 -8.76
C PHE A 125 11.55 -8.39 -8.11
N ASP A 126 12.08 -9.43 -8.76
CA ASP A 126 12.21 -10.79 -8.20
C ASP A 126 13.60 -10.98 -7.61
N PRO A 127 13.74 -11.08 -6.27
CA PRO A 127 15.04 -11.29 -5.63
C PRO A 127 15.57 -12.72 -5.73
N LYS A 128 14.75 -13.69 -6.18
CA LYS A 128 15.19 -15.08 -6.29
C LYS A 128 16.31 -15.24 -7.31
N GLY A 129 17.41 -15.87 -6.87
CA GLY A 129 18.56 -16.14 -7.72
C GLY A 129 19.36 -14.89 -8.11
N LYS A 130 19.14 -13.77 -7.44
CA LYS A 130 19.92 -12.54 -7.60
C LYS A 130 21.07 -12.48 -6.61
N THR A 131 22.16 -11.86 -7.03
CA THR A 131 23.28 -11.55 -6.12
C THR A 131 22.92 -10.39 -5.18
N ASP A 132 23.65 -10.27 -4.08
CA ASP A 132 23.46 -9.14 -3.16
C ASP A 132 23.68 -7.78 -3.85
N ALA A 133 24.63 -7.73 -4.80
CA ALA A 133 24.90 -6.53 -5.61
C ALA A 133 23.70 -6.15 -6.48
N GLU A 134 23.09 -7.12 -7.18
CA GLU A 134 21.87 -6.91 -7.98
C GLU A 134 20.68 -6.46 -7.14
N VAL A 135 20.50 -7.08 -5.97
CA VAL A 135 19.45 -6.68 -5.02
C VAL A 135 19.67 -5.24 -4.55
N MET A 136 20.91 -4.88 -4.17
CA MET A 136 21.23 -3.52 -3.73
C MET A 136 21.00 -2.48 -4.83
N LEU A 137 21.35 -2.77 -6.08
CA LEU A 137 21.08 -1.87 -7.21
C LEU A 137 19.59 -1.58 -7.39
N SER A 138 18.72 -2.57 -7.17
CA SER A 138 17.27 -2.37 -7.22
C SER A 138 16.73 -1.60 -6.01
N LEU A 139 17.36 -1.76 -4.83
CA LEU A 139 16.93 -1.13 -3.57
C LEU A 139 17.24 0.35 -3.47
N ILE A 140 18.37 0.81 -4.01
CA ILE A 140 18.82 2.21 -3.89
C ILE A 140 17.82 3.21 -4.49
N HIS A 141 16.94 2.78 -5.39
CA HIS A 141 15.91 3.61 -6.00
C HIS A 141 14.67 3.80 -5.10
N ILE A 142 14.52 3.00 -4.07
CA ILE A 142 13.34 2.99 -3.19
C ILE A 142 13.59 3.76 -1.90
#